data_e1c8c2b781e5fe7533be424b27798cf1
#
_entry.id   e1c8c2b781e5fe7533be424b27798cf1
#
_cell.length_a   1.000
_cell.length_b   1.000
_cell.length_c   1.000
_cell.angle_alpha   90.00
_cell.angle_beta   90.00
_cell.angle_gamma   90.00
#
_symmetry.space_group_name_H-M   'P 1'
#
loop_
_entity.id
_entity.type
_entity.pdbx_description
1 polymer ?
#
loop_
_entity_poly.entity_id
_entity_poly.type
_entity_poly.pdbx_seq_one_letter_code
_entity_poly.pdbx_strand_id
1 'polypeptide(L)'
;VPELKDRSLVETIRKLVDDINIANAIKVKFVHDSECDLLSPGKKVTLFRILQEQMKNILKYSKSKEVTVYLDCKTTEAQLIVQDNGIGFDATQTKTGVGLSSIYDRTNFYNGTVSLDTAPGKGCTLTVKIPIL
;
A
#
# COMPACT_ATOMS: atom_id res chain seq x y z
N VAL A 1 -7.97 -9.30 -8.70
CA VAL A 1 -6.94 -10.32 -8.70
C VAL A 1 -7.56 -11.65 -8.36
N PRO A 2 -7.43 -12.65 -9.28
CA PRO A 2 -8.07 -13.96 -9.06
C PRO A 2 -7.66 -14.64 -7.77
N GLU A 3 -6.44 -14.42 -7.32
CA GLU A 3 -5.92 -15.05 -6.11
C GLU A 3 -6.71 -14.70 -4.87
N LEU A 4 -7.36 -13.54 -4.85
CA LEU A 4 -8.10 -13.10 -3.66
C LEU A 4 -9.44 -13.80 -3.48
N LYS A 5 -9.86 -14.63 -4.44
CA LYS A 5 -11.03 -15.49 -4.26
C LYS A 5 -10.75 -16.64 -3.30
N ASP A 6 -9.52 -17.18 -3.36
CA ASP A 6 -9.15 -18.38 -2.63
C ASP A 6 -8.11 -18.12 -1.54
N ARG A 7 -7.61 -16.91 -1.43
CA ARG A 7 -6.58 -16.54 -0.46
C ARG A 7 -7.00 -15.33 0.35
N SER A 8 -6.49 -15.28 1.58
CA SER A 8 -6.69 -14.10 2.40
C SER A 8 -5.88 -12.92 1.84
N LEU A 9 -6.27 -11.71 2.23
CA LEU A 9 -5.50 -10.51 1.88
C LEU A 9 -4.06 -10.61 2.39
N VAL A 10 -3.89 -11.11 3.63
CA VAL A 10 -2.57 -11.27 4.23
C VAL A 10 -1.69 -12.20 3.39
N GLU A 11 -2.22 -13.35 2.97
CA GLU A 11 -1.46 -14.29 2.14
C GLU A 11 -1.07 -13.69 0.80
N THR A 12 -1.98 -12.94 0.19
CA THR A 12 -1.74 -12.32 -1.11
C THR A 12 -0.67 -11.24 -1.01
N ILE A 13 -0.70 -10.43 0.05
CA ILE A 13 0.33 -9.43 0.30
C ILE A 13 1.67 -10.09 0.57
N ARG A 14 1.67 -11.16 1.37
CA ARG A 14 2.91 -11.87 1.70
C ARG A 14 3.59 -12.42 0.44
N LYS A 15 2.79 -12.96 -0.49
CA LYS A 15 3.36 -13.45 -1.75
C LYS A 15 3.99 -12.32 -2.57
N LEU A 16 3.33 -11.17 -2.63
CA LEU A 16 3.88 -10.00 -3.34
C LEU A 16 5.21 -9.56 -2.70
N VAL A 17 5.23 -9.47 -1.38
CA VAL A 17 6.42 -9.07 -0.63
C VAL A 17 7.56 -10.06 -0.84
N ASP A 18 7.27 -11.36 -0.78
CA ASP A 18 8.29 -12.39 -0.99
C ASP A 18 8.86 -12.31 -2.40
N ASP A 19 8.02 -12.10 -3.42
CA ASP A 19 8.46 -11.98 -4.80
C ASP A 19 9.40 -10.78 -4.99
N ILE A 20 9.07 -9.66 -4.35
CA ILE A 20 9.92 -8.46 -4.42
C ILE A 20 11.26 -8.71 -3.73
N ASN A 21 11.24 -9.36 -2.57
CA ASN A 21 12.47 -9.68 -1.84
C ASN A 21 13.37 -10.65 -2.62
N ILE A 22 12.78 -11.63 -3.30
CA ILE A 22 13.52 -12.58 -4.13
C ILE A 22 14.25 -11.84 -5.26
N ALA A 23 13.61 -10.83 -5.85
CA ALA A 23 14.24 -10.03 -6.90
C ALA A 23 15.42 -9.19 -6.37
N ASN A 24 15.50 -9.03 -5.07
CA ASN A 24 16.64 -8.40 -4.35
C ASN A 24 16.94 -6.95 -4.76
N ALA A 25 15.93 -6.26 -5.30
CA ALA A 25 16.09 -4.84 -5.62
C ALA A 25 15.95 -3.97 -4.36
N ILE A 26 15.03 -4.34 -3.49
CA ILE A 26 14.80 -3.66 -2.21
C ILE A 26 14.44 -4.72 -1.17
N LYS A 27 14.55 -4.35 0.11
CA LYS A 27 14.07 -5.19 1.20
C LYS A 27 12.70 -4.71 1.64
N VAL A 28 11.72 -5.60 1.64
CA VAL A 28 10.36 -5.29 2.08
C VAL A 28 10.04 -6.10 3.32
N LYS A 29 9.58 -5.41 4.35
CA LYS A 29 9.11 -6.02 5.59
C LYS A 29 7.60 -5.88 5.64
N PHE A 30 6.90 -6.97 5.97
CA PHE A 30 5.45 -6.96 6.10
C PHE A 30 5.07 -7.24 7.55
N VAL A 31 4.29 -6.33 8.12
CA VAL A 31 3.81 -6.43 9.50
C VAL A 31 2.29 -6.33 9.48
N HIS A 32 1.62 -7.27 10.12
CA HIS A 32 0.17 -7.22 10.28
C HIS A 32 -0.20 -7.71 11.67
N ASP A 33 -1.29 -7.17 12.23
CA ASP A 33 -1.81 -7.60 13.52
C ASP A 33 -3.22 -8.18 13.41
N SER A 34 -3.73 -8.31 12.20
CA SER A 34 -5.06 -8.85 11.92
C SER A 34 -5.03 -9.51 10.56
N GLU A 35 -5.87 -10.53 10.37
CA GLU A 35 -6.05 -11.18 9.07
C GLU A 35 -7.00 -10.40 8.17
N CYS A 36 -7.70 -9.43 8.70
CA CYS A 36 -8.64 -8.60 7.93
C CYS A 36 -9.74 -9.41 7.25
N ASP A 37 -10.19 -10.47 7.90
CA ASP A 37 -11.18 -11.37 7.31
C ASP A 37 -12.56 -10.74 7.16
N LEU A 38 -12.87 -9.71 7.95
CA LEU A 38 -14.18 -9.04 7.90
C LEU A 38 -14.34 -8.10 6.72
N LEU A 39 -13.26 -7.81 6.00
CA LEU A 39 -13.34 -6.97 4.81
C LEU A 39 -14.08 -7.69 3.69
N SER A 40 -14.93 -6.97 2.97
CA SER A 40 -15.56 -7.51 1.77
C SER A 40 -14.51 -7.83 0.70
N PRO A 41 -14.80 -8.77 -0.21
CA PRO A 41 -13.84 -9.08 -1.28
C PRO A 41 -13.43 -7.87 -2.10
N GLY A 42 -14.36 -6.96 -2.40
CA GLY A 42 -14.02 -5.74 -3.15
C GLY A 42 -13.03 -4.85 -2.43
N LYS A 43 -13.18 -4.71 -1.12
CA LYS A 43 -12.26 -3.90 -0.32
C LYS A 43 -10.88 -4.55 -0.22
N LYS A 44 -10.83 -5.88 -0.11
CA LYS A 44 -9.57 -6.61 -0.12
C LYS A 44 -8.82 -6.38 -1.43
N VAL A 45 -9.51 -6.52 -2.55
CA VAL A 45 -8.90 -6.28 -3.87
C VAL A 45 -8.40 -4.85 -3.96
N THR A 46 -9.20 -3.89 -3.50
CA THR A 46 -8.82 -2.49 -3.56
C THR A 46 -7.55 -2.21 -2.77
N LEU A 47 -7.46 -2.70 -1.54
CA LEU A 47 -6.24 -2.52 -0.74
C LEU A 47 -5.03 -3.16 -1.41
N PHE A 48 -5.20 -4.34 -1.98
CA PHE A 48 -4.11 -5.00 -2.68
C PHE A 48 -3.66 -4.21 -3.92
N ARG A 49 -4.61 -3.69 -4.70
CA ARG A 49 -4.29 -2.88 -5.88
C ARG A 49 -3.57 -1.59 -5.51
N ILE A 50 -3.98 -0.96 -4.40
CA ILE A 50 -3.31 0.22 -3.90
C ILE A 50 -1.87 -0.10 -3.52
N LEU A 51 -1.65 -1.22 -2.83
CA LEU A 51 -0.31 -1.65 -2.47
C LEU A 51 0.55 -1.90 -3.72
N GLN A 52 -0.01 -2.61 -4.72
CA GLN A 52 0.70 -2.85 -5.97
C GLN A 52 1.12 -1.56 -6.65
N GLU A 53 0.21 -0.59 -6.70
CA GLU A 53 0.50 0.70 -7.33
C GLU A 53 1.59 1.45 -6.58
N GLN A 54 1.53 1.46 -5.26
CA GLN A 54 2.53 2.14 -4.46
C GLN A 54 3.89 1.45 -4.55
N MET A 55 3.94 0.12 -4.55
CA MET A 55 5.19 -0.60 -4.72
C MET A 55 5.80 -0.31 -6.08
N LYS A 56 4.99 -0.22 -7.12
CA LYS A 56 5.44 0.14 -8.45
C LYS A 56 6.08 1.54 -8.45
N ASN A 57 5.43 2.49 -7.77
CA ASN A 57 5.97 3.84 -7.65
C ASN A 57 7.31 3.84 -6.92
N ILE A 58 7.41 3.08 -5.83
CA ILE A 58 8.63 2.98 -5.05
C ILE A 58 9.77 2.41 -5.89
N LEU A 59 9.50 1.32 -6.61
CA LEU A 59 10.53 0.68 -7.43
C LEU A 59 11.00 1.57 -8.57
N LYS A 60 10.11 2.42 -9.11
CA LYS A 60 10.45 3.30 -10.22
C LYS A 60 11.12 4.61 -9.81
N TYR A 61 10.66 5.21 -8.72
CA TYR A 61 10.97 6.61 -8.44
C TYR A 61 11.68 6.89 -7.13
N SER A 62 11.51 6.04 -6.11
CA SER A 62 11.94 6.42 -4.76
C SER A 62 13.41 6.20 -4.49
N LYS A 63 14.06 5.34 -5.23
CA LYS A 63 15.45 4.89 -4.95
C LYS A 63 15.57 4.35 -3.52
N SER A 64 14.50 3.80 -3.00
CA SER A 64 14.46 3.23 -1.66
C SER A 64 15.21 1.92 -1.61
N LYS A 65 15.81 1.62 -0.46
CA LYS A 65 16.42 0.32 -0.19
C LYS A 65 15.58 -0.52 0.76
N GLU A 66 14.72 0.11 1.53
CA GLU A 66 13.89 -0.57 2.51
C GLU A 66 12.47 -0.02 2.47
N VAL A 67 11.51 -0.92 2.54
CA VAL A 67 10.09 -0.58 2.59
C VAL A 67 9.46 -1.40 3.69
N THR A 68 8.57 -0.80 4.47
CA THR A 68 7.75 -1.53 5.44
C THR A 68 6.29 -1.37 5.06
N VAL A 69 5.58 -2.49 5.01
CA VAL A 69 4.15 -2.54 4.74
C VAL A 69 3.46 -2.97 6.02
N TYR A 70 2.52 -2.16 6.48
CA TYR A 70 1.71 -2.45 7.67
C TYR A 70 0.26 -2.65 7.25
N LEU A 71 -0.37 -3.70 7.74
CA LEU A 71 -1.80 -3.93 7.55
C LEU A 71 -2.44 -4.16 8.91
N ASP A 72 -3.48 -3.40 9.20
CA ASP A 72 -4.20 -3.51 10.45
C ASP A 72 -5.69 -3.32 10.18
N CYS A 73 -6.51 -4.20 10.73
CA CYS A 73 -7.96 -4.06 10.64
C CYS A 73 -8.54 -3.95 12.03
N LYS A 74 -8.94 -2.74 12.38
CA LYS A 74 -9.64 -2.46 13.63
C LYS A 74 -11.13 -2.76 13.46
N THR A 75 -11.91 -2.50 14.50
CA THR A 75 -13.34 -2.80 14.49
C THR A 75 -14.07 -2.07 13.36
N THR A 76 -13.69 -0.84 13.06
CA THR A 76 -14.41 0.03 12.14
C THR A 76 -13.71 0.30 10.83
N GLU A 77 -12.40 0.11 10.77
CA GLU A 77 -11.67 0.41 9.53
C GLU A 77 -10.43 -0.46 9.34
N ALA A 78 -10.07 -0.65 8.07
CA ALA A 78 -8.83 -1.26 7.67
C ALA A 78 -7.81 -0.17 7.36
N GLN A 79 -6.57 -0.38 7.74
CA GLN A 79 -5.49 0.58 7.52
C GLN A 79 -4.32 -0.11 6.84
N LEU A 80 -3.88 0.48 5.74
CA LEU A 80 -2.69 0.03 5.02
C LEU A 80 -1.69 1.18 5.05
N ILE A 81 -0.48 0.91 5.53
CA ILE A 81 0.60 1.90 5.56
C ILE A 81 1.78 1.34 4.78
N VAL A 82 2.29 2.13 3.84
CA VAL A 82 3.48 1.77 3.07
C VAL A 82 4.51 2.86 3.28
N GLN A 83 5.61 2.50 3.92
CA GLN A 83 6.66 3.45 4.29
C GLN A 83 7.97 3.07 3.62
N ASP A 84 8.55 3.98 2.84
CA ASP A 84 9.85 3.77 2.23
C ASP A 84 10.86 4.80 2.75
N ASN A 85 12.15 4.45 2.64
CA ASN A 85 13.25 5.32 3.05
C ASN A 85 13.95 5.96 1.85
N GLY A 86 13.21 6.17 0.77
CA GLY A 86 13.76 6.70 -0.46
C GLY A 86 13.92 8.22 -0.45
N ILE A 87 14.00 8.78 -1.65
CA ILE A 87 14.28 10.21 -1.81
C ILE A 87 13.08 11.11 -1.51
N GLY A 88 11.87 10.54 -1.42
CA GLY A 88 10.67 11.35 -1.23
C GLY A 88 10.41 12.26 -2.42
N PHE A 89 9.42 13.12 -2.28
CA PHE A 89 9.12 14.13 -3.29
C PHE A 89 8.36 15.28 -2.63
N ASP A 90 8.27 16.40 -3.37
CA ASP A 90 7.48 17.54 -2.92
C ASP A 90 6.02 17.29 -3.26
N ALA A 91 5.19 17.05 -2.23
CA ALA A 91 3.79 16.73 -2.42
C ALA A 91 3.00 17.87 -3.08
N THR A 92 3.47 19.11 -2.95
CA THR A 92 2.81 20.26 -3.60
C THR A 92 3.08 20.28 -5.10
N GLN A 93 4.07 19.55 -5.58
CA GLN A 93 4.43 19.45 -6.99
C GLN A 93 4.16 18.05 -7.54
N THR A 94 3.26 17.31 -6.91
CA THR A 94 2.93 15.95 -7.31
C THR A 94 2.58 15.88 -8.79
N LYS A 95 3.22 14.95 -9.49
CA LYS A 95 2.95 14.70 -10.90
C LYS A 95 1.98 13.54 -11.05
N THR A 96 1.18 13.59 -12.10
CA THR A 96 0.23 12.52 -12.39
C THR A 96 0.93 11.19 -12.69
N GLY A 97 2.18 11.24 -13.11
CA GLY A 97 2.94 10.03 -13.48
C GLY A 97 3.30 9.11 -12.34
N VAL A 98 3.08 9.49 -11.08
CA VAL A 98 3.38 8.62 -9.94
C VAL A 98 2.19 7.78 -9.47
N GLY A 99 1.09 7.77 -10.24
CA GLY A 99 -0.03 6.87 -9.95
C GLY A 99 -0.88 7.22 -8.75
N LEU A 100 -0.68 8.39 -8.16
CA LEU A 100 -1.42 8.77 -6.95
C LEU A 100 -2.91 8.96 -7.21
N SER A 101 -3.29 9.44 -8.38
CA SER A 101 -4.71 9.64 -8.70
C SER A 101 -5.48 8.33 -8.64
N SER A 102 -4.88 7.23 -9.10
CA SER A 102 -5.49 5.90 -9.03
C SER A 102 -5.69 5.47 -7.58
N ILE A 103 -4.71 5.72 -6.72
CA ILE A 103 -4.82 5.40 -5.30
C ILE A 103 -5.95 6.18 -4.64
N TYR A 104 -6.04 7.49 -4.92
CA TYR A 104 -7.11 8.33 -4.38
C TYR A 104 -8.47 7.86 -4.88
N ASP A 105 -8.61 7.57 -6.17
CA ASP A 105 -9.89 7.13 -6.74
C ASP A 105 -10.36 5.82 -6.13
N ARG A 106 -9.46 4.84 -6.00
CA ARG A 106 -9.80 3.54 -5.41
C ARG A 106 -10.23 3.68 -3.96
N THR A 107 -9.54 4.53 -3.21
CA THR A 107 -9.85 4.77 -1.80
C THR A 107 -11.19 5.48 -1.65
N ASN A 108 -11.41 6.52 -2.47
CA ASN A 108 -12.65 7.29 -2.42
C ASN A 108 -13.87 6.47 -2.78
N PHE A 109 -13.71 5.48 -3.64
CA PHE A 109 -14.83 4.61 -4.03
C PHE A 109 -15.47 3.94 -2.81
N TYR A 110 -14.69 3.65 -1.79
CA TYR A 110 -15.18 3.02 -0.55
C TYR A 110 -15.26 4.01 0.62
N ASN A 111 -15.29 5.31 0.34
CA ASN A 111 -15.38 6.34 1.36
C ASN A 111 -14.20 6.32 2.34
N GLY A 112 -13.05 5.93 1.84
CA GLY A 112 -11.84 5.91 2.64
C GLY A 112 -11.07 7.22 2.58
N THR A 113 -9.93 7.25 3.25
CA THR A 113 -9.04 8.41 3.27
C THR A 113 -7.62 8.01 2.91
N VAL A 114 -6.91 8.94 2.28
CA VAL A 114 -5.50 8.78 1.95
C VAL A 114 -4.72 9.90 2.63
N SER A 115 -3.63 9.55 3.28
CA SER A 115 -2.69 10.51 3.85
C SER A 115 -1.31 10.20 3.28
N LEU A 116 -0.63 11.23 2.80
CA LEU A 116 0.69 11.09 2.22
C LEU A 116 1.63 12.02 2.96
N ASP A 117 2.64 11.45 3.61
CA ASP A 117 3.66 12.19 4.33
C ASP A 117 4.98 11.98 3.63
N THR A 118 5.43 13.00 2.92
CA THR A 118 6.67 12.94 2.14
C THR A 118 7.25 14.34 1.98
N ALA A 119 8.58 14.38 1.85
CA ALA A 119 9.30 15.60 1.50
C ALA A 119 10.62 15.17 0.85
N PRO A 120 11.24 16.03 0.04
CA PRO A 120 12.53 15.68 -0.57
C PRO A 120 13.55 15.23 0.47
N GLY A 121 14.13 14.06 0.25
CA GLY A 121 15.13 13.47 1.15
C GLY A 121 14.56 12.77 2.38
N LYS A 122 13.24 12.71 2.55
CA LYS A 122 12.61 12.18 3.75
C LYS A 122 11.86 10.87 3.55
N GLY A 123 11.96 10.26 2.37
CA GLY A 123 11.17 9.08 2.08
C GLY A 123 9.69 9.40 1.90
N CYS A 124 8.85 8.39 1.98
CA CYS A 124 7.41 8.57 1.78
C CYS A 124 6.65 7.59 2.67
N THR A 125 5.63 8.08 3.35
CA THR A 125 4.69 7.25 4.10
C THR A 125 3.30 7.48 3.54
N LEU A 126 2.74 6.44 2.93
CA LEU A 126 1.36 6.44 2.43
C LEU A 126 0.48 5.70 3.42
N THR A 127 -0.58 6.34 3.88
CA THR A 127 -1.55 5.73 4.77
C THR A 127 -2.92 5.74 4.12
N VAL A 128 -3.54 4.57 3.99
CA VAL A 128 -4.87 4.40 3.41
C VAL A 128 -5.76 3.78 4.46
N LYS A 129 -6.93 4.37 4.68
CA LYS A 129 -7.93 3.85 5.62
C LYS A 129 -9.24 3.66 4.87
N ILE A 130 -9.83 2.49 5.02
CA ILE A 130 -11.10 2.14 4.38
C ILE A 130 -12.05 1.60 5.43
N PRO A 131 -13.30 2.13 5.53
CA PRO A 131 -14.28 1.58 6.47
C PRO A 131 -14.54 0.11 6.20
N ILE A 132 -14.64 -0.69 7.26
CA ILE A 132 -14.95 -2.11 7.11
C ILE A 132 -16.43 -2.30 6.74
N LEU A 133 -17.32 -1.50 7.32
CA LEU A 133 -18.76 -1.57 7.05
C LEU A 133 -19.20 -0.58 6.01
#